data_2aeb54fc1c842c629db4f3aaf3a10896
#
_entry.id   2aeb54fc1c842c629db4f3aaf3a10896
#
_cell.length_a   1.000
_cell.length_b   1.000
_cell.length_c   1.000
_cell.angle_alpha   90.00
_cell.angle_beta   90.00
_cell.angle_gamma   90.00
#
_symmetry.space_group_name_H-M   'P 1'
#
loop_
_entity.id
_entity.type
_entity.pdbx_description
1 polymer ?
#
loop_
_entity_poly.entity_id
_entity_poly.type
_entity_poly.pdbx_seq_one_letter_code
_entity_poly.pdbx_strand_id
1 'polypeptide(L)'
;SSDHTPIEIESKKCEFEKAKFGILGLETVFPIINTVLKDKIDLSKIIELISINPRKILGIRIPKIGEKEVANMTLFNPRKKWKYTEDEICSISKNTPFINYEFTGKPIGIINKGKIVIHS
;
A
#
# COMPACT_ATOMS: atom_id res chain seq x y z
N SER A 1 -3.91 1.38 10.17
CA SER A 1 -4.90 0.83 9.23
C SER A 1 -4.82 1.58 7.90
N SER A 2 -5.04 0.90 6.79
CA SER A 2 -5.13 1.51 5.46
C SER A 2 -6.50 2.14 5.19
N ASP A 3 -7.49 1.74 5.98
CA ASP A 3 -8.90 2.14 5.81
C ASP A 3 -9.39 1.98 4.37
N HIS A 4 -8.99 0.86 3.74
CA HIS A 4 -9.35 0.54 2.35
C HIS A 4 -10.85 0.26 2.24
N THR A 5 -11.58 1.22 1.70
CA THR A 5 -13.02 1.12 1.48
C THR A 5 -13.35 1.49 0.04
N PRO A 6 -13.23 0.52 -0.90
CA PRO A 6 -13.53 0.77 -2.30
C PRO A 6 -15.01 1.11 -2.46
N ILE A 7 -15.28 2.24 -3.08
CA ILE A 7 -16.62 2.74 -3.38
C ILE A 7 -16.66 3.10 -4.86
N GLU A 8 -17.75 2.77 -5.53
CA GLU A 8 -17.97 3.11 -6.91
C GLU A 8 -18.03 4.64 -7.12
N ILE A 9 -17.48 5.10 -8.25
CA ILE A 9 -17.41 6.53 -8.57
C ILE A 9 -18.82 7.15 -8.65
N GLU A 10 -19.81 6.42 -9.12
CA GLU A 10 -21.20 6.85 -9.20
C GLU A 10 -21.76 7.26 -7.83
N SER A 11 -21.39 6.55 -6.77
CA SER A 11 -21.79 6.88 -5.39
C SER A 11 -21.13 8.17 -4.86
N LYS A 12 -20.18 8.74 -5.61
CA LYS A 12 -19.52 10.02 -5.31
C LYS A 12 -20.05 11.18 -6.17
N LYS A 13 -20.70 10.88 -7.30
CA LYS A 13 -21.27 11.86 -8.23
C LYS A 13 -22.69 12.26 -7.82
N CYS A 14 -22.84 12.72 -6.58
CA CYS A 14 -24.09 13.17 -6.01
C CYS A 14 -23.85 14.35 -5.07
N GLU A 15 -24.91 14.88 -4.47
CA GLU A 15 -24.81 15.93 -3.45
C GLU A 15 -23.91 15.47 -2.30
N PHE A 16 -23.11 16.37 -1.75
CA PHE A 16 -22.11 16.07 -0.73
C PHE A 16 -22.66 15.26 0.44
N GLU A 17 -23.84 15.61 0.92
CA GLU A 17 -24.50 14.94 2.05
C GLU A 17 -24.91 13.49 1.75
N LYS A 18 -25.10 13.15 0.47
CA LYS A 18 -25.49 11.80 0.01
C LYS A 18 -24.30 10.96 -0.42
N ALA A 19 -23.13 11.57 -0.59
CA ALA A 19 -21.94 10.88 -1.04
C ALA A 19 -21.45 9.87 0.01
N LYS A 20 -21.25 8.61 -0.42
CA LYS A 20 -20.75 7.57 0.47
C LYS A 20 -19.28 7.83 0.84
N PHE A 21 -18.92 7.59 2.10
CA PHE A 21 -17.53 7.62 2.55
C PHE A 21 -16.77 6.40 2.02
N GLY A 22 -15.48 6.59 1.78
CA GLY A 22 -14.57 5.53 1.40
C GLY A 22 -13.70 5.89 0.20
N ILE A 23 -12.48 5.38 0.21
CA ILE A 23 -11.47 5.52 -0.85
C ILE A 23 -10.64 4.24 -0.95
N LEU A 24 -9.92 4.10 -2.05
CA LEU A 24 -8.86 3.09 -2.15
C LEU A 24 -7.70 3.49 -1.23
N GLY A 25 -7.30 2.59 -0.34
CA GLY A 25 -6.21 2.85 0.60
C GLY A 25 -5.11 1.79 0.60
N LEU A 26 -5.45 0.52 0.28
CA LEU A 26 -4.51 -0.60 0.43
C LEU A 26 -3.28 -0.48 -0.46
N GLU A 27 -3.46 -0.12 -1.72
CA GLU A 27 -2.40 -0.03 -2.72
C GLU A 27 -1.45 1.15 -2.50
N THR A 28 -1.92 2.19 -1.82
CA THR A 28 -1.21 3.45 -1.63
C THR A 28 -0.58 3.62 -0.25
N VAL A 29 -0.82 2.70 0.70
CA VAL A 29 -0.31 2.80 2.08
C VAL A 29 1.19 3.04 2.13
N PHE A 30 1.98 2.14 1.53
CA PHE A 30 3.44 2.27 1.56
C PHE A 30 3.92 3.50 0.77
N PRO A 31 3.49 3.73 -0.47
CA PRO A 31 3.90 4.91 -1.23
C PRO A 31 3.60 6.24 -0.53
N ILE A 32 2.42 6.39 0.06
CA ILE A 32 2.06 7.62 0.81
C ILE A 32 2.99 7.81 2.00
N ILE A 33 3.09 6.79 2.86
CA ILE A 33 3.88 6.88 4.09
C ILE A 33 5.35 7.14 3.77
N ASN A 34 5.92 6.43 2.79
CA ASN A 34 7.29 6.63 2.38
C ASN A 34 7.52 8.03 1.78
N THR A 35 6.60 8.52 0.96
CA THR A 35 6.69 9.88 0.38
C THR A 35 6.74 10.96 1.45
N VAL A 36 5.90 10.84 2.49
CA VAL A 36 5.77 11.84 3.55
C VAL A 36 6.87 11.74 4.60
N LEU A 37 7.34 10.52 4.89
CA LEU A 37 8.21 10.28 6.06
C LEU A 37 9.66 9.98 5.71
N LYS A 38 10.03 9.71 4.45
CA LYS A 38 11.39 9.30 4.03
C LYS A 38 12.52 10.21 4.51
N ASP A 39 12.23 11.52 4.66
CA ASP A 39 13.21 12.51 5.09
C ASP A 39 13.12 12.82 6.61
N LYS A 40 12.21 12.15 7.32
CA LYS A 40 11.96 12.36 8.75
C LYS A 40 12.34 11.17 9.62
N ILE A 41 12.16 9.95 9.09
CA ILE A 41 12.47 8.71 9.81
C ILE A 41 13.06 7.68 8.86
N ASP A 42 13.84 6.75 9.41
CA ASP A 42 14.45 5.68 8.64
C ASP A 42 13.42 4.70 8.07
N LEU A 43 13.76 4.09 6.94
CA LEU A 43 12.93 3.09 6.29
C LEU A 43 12.58 1.91 7.20
N SER A 44 13.53 1.46 8.02
CA SER A 44 13.29 0.40 9.01
C SER A 44 12.19 0.77 10.00
N LYS A 45 12.13 2.05 10.41
CA LYS A 45 11.05 2.54 11.28
C LYS A 45 9.71 2.61 10.56
N ILE A 46 9.69 2.97 9.28
CA ILE A 46 8.47 2.92 8.47
C ILE A 46 7.94 1.48 8.43
N ILE A 47 8.80 0.49 8.14
CA ILE A 47 8.40 -0.93 8.10
C ILE A 47 7.93 -1.43 9.48
N GLU A 48 8.58 -0.99 10.55
CA GLU A 48 8.12 -1.30 11.91
C GLU A 48 6.68 -0.83 12.13
N LEU A 49 6.37 0.41 11.75
CA LEU A 49 5.05 1.01 11.94
C LEU A 49 3.95 0.33 11.13
N ILE A 50 4.21 -0.02 9.87
CA ILE A 50 3.17 -0.53 8.97
C ILE A 50 3.05 -2.06 8.93
N SER A 51 4.07 -2.79 9.38
CA SER A 51 4.12 -4.25 9.29
C SER A 51 4.34 -4.93 10.64
N ILE A 52 5.41 -4.58 11.34
CA ILE A 52 5.82 -5.30 12.55
C ILE A 52 4.88 -5.00 13.72
N ASN A 53 4.63 -3.74 14.02
CA ASN A 53 3.78 -3.34 15.16
C ASN A 53 2.34 -3.83 15.02
N PRO A 54 1.66 -3.71 13.86
CA PRO A 54 0.34 -4.29 13.69
C PRO A 54 0.30 -5.80 13.95
N ARG A 55 1.32 -6.54 13.51
CA ARG A 55 1.42 -7.98 13.75
C ARG A 55 1.60 -8.30 15.24
N LYS A 56 2.42 -7.52 15.94
CA LYS A 56 2.59 -7.66 17.40
C LYS A 56 1.27 -7.43 18.15
N ILE A 57 0.54 -6.38 17.80
CA ILE A 57 -0.76 -6.03 18.42
C ILE A 57 -1.77 -7.14 18.19
N LEU A 58 -1.83 -7.70 16.99
CA LEU A 58 -2.78 -8.76 16.61
C LEU A 58 -2.32 -10.17 17.02
N GLY A 59 -1.14 -10.34 17.61
CA GLY A 59 -0.59 -11.65 17.94
C GLY A 59 -0.26 -12.51 16.72
N ILE A 60 -0.02 -11.92 15.55
CA ILE A 60 0.28 -12.61 14.31
C ILE A 60 1.79 -12.80 14.18
N ARG A 61 2.22 -14.00 13.72
CA ARG A 61 3.64 -14.30 13.48
C ARG A 61 4.28 -13.24 12.56
N ILE A 62 5.43 -12.73 12.98
CA ILE A 62 6.26 -11.84 12.16
C ILE A 62 7.13 -12.73 11.27
N PRO A 63 7.00 -12.61 9.91
CA PRO A 63 7.87 -13.33 8.99
C PRO A 63 9.32 -12.93 9.17
N LYS A 64 10.23 -13.89 9.02
CA LYS A 64 11.67 -13.67 9.04
C LYS A 64 12.25 -13.99 7.66
N ILE A 65 13.28 -13.25 7.29
CA ILE A 65 14.10 -13.58 6.11
C ILE A 65 15.24 -14.45 6.61
N GLY A 66 15.24 -15.73 6.24
CA GLY A 66 16.24 -16.68 6.67
C GLY A 66 16.13 -18.01 5.91
N GLU A 67 17.17 -18.82 6.02
CA GLU A 67 17.16 -20.17 5.45
C GLU A 67 16.06 -21.02 6.09
N LYS A 68 15.38 -21.82 5.25
CA LYS A 68 14.25 -22.71 5.64
C LYS A 68 13.02 -21.99 6.19
N GLU A 69 12.95 -20.66 6.14
CA GLU A 69 11.75 -19.90 6.47
C GLU A 69 10.82 -19.80 5.25
N VAL A 70 9.51 -19.83 5.52
CA VAL A 70 8.51 -19.61 4.46
C VAL A 70 8.57 -18.17 3.98
N ALA A 71 8.82 -18.00 2.69
CA ALA A 71 8.90 -16.67 2.09
C ALA A 71 7.52 -15.97 2.13
N ASN A 72 7.45 -14.86 2.83
CA ASN A 72 6.32 -13.94 2.84
C ASN A 72 6.91 -12.52 2.86
N MET A 73 7.15 -11.99 1.68
CA MET A 73 7.94 -10.79 1.46
C MET A 73 7.31 -9.89 0.42
N THR A 74 7.53 -8.61 0.57
CA THR A 74 7.23 -7.59 -0.44
C THR A 74 8.54 -7.03 -0.98
N LEU A 75 8.67 -6.99 -2.29
CA LEU A 75 9.78 -6.35 -2.99
C LEU A 75 9.36 -4.93 -3.35
N PHE A 76 10.19 -3.95 -3.04
CA PHE A 76 9.92 -2.56 -3.36
C PHE A 76 11.21 -1.76 -3.56
N ASN A 77 11.12 -0.67 -4.31
CA ASN A 77 12.20 0.30 -4.46
C ASN A 77 11.84 1.58 -3.69
N PRO A 78 12.46 1.87 -2.53
CA PRO A 78 12.07 3.00 -1.69
C PRO A 78 12.42 4.37 -2.28
N ARG A 79 13.27 4.42 -3.32
CA ARG A 79 13.74 5.67 -3.94
C ARG A 79 13.08 5.98 -5.28
N LYS A 80 12.38 5.02 -5.89
CA LYS A 80 11.77 5.21 -7.20
C LYS A 80 10.64 6.23 -7.11
N LYS A 81 10.77 7.31 -7.87
CA LYS A 81 9.67 8.26 -8.11
C LYS A 81 8.79 7.73 -9.23
N TRP A 82 7.49 7.85 -9.07
CA TRP A 82 6.51 7.38 -10.05
C TRP A 82 5.18 8.12 -9.87
N LYS A 83 4.41 8.18 -10.94
CA LYS A 83 3.10 8.81 -10.94
C LYS A 83 2.02 7.74 -10.84
N TYR A 84 1.10 7.89 -9.90
CA TYR A 84 -0.01 6.95 -9.71
C TYR A 84 -1.12 7.27 -10.72
N THR A 85 -1.27 6.42 -11.72
CA THR A 85 -2.27 6.56 -12.78
C THR A 85 -3.36 5.52 -12.63
N GLU A 86 -4.46 5.65 -13.38
CA GLU A 86 -5.55 4.67 -13.35
C GLU A 86 -5.11 3.26 -13.74
N ASP A 87 -4.13 3.14 -14.63
CA ASP A 87 -3.58 1.85 -15.08
C ASP A 87 -2.81 1.11 -13.98
N GLU A 88 -2.29 1.84 -13.00
CA GLU A 88 -1.58 1.25 -11.85
C GLU A 88 -2.55 0.72 -10.78
N ILE A 89 -3.84 1.02 -10.87
CA ILE A 89 -4.82 0.59 -9.90
C ILE A 89 -5.26 -0.84 -10.18
N CYS A 90 -4.96 -1.76 -9.25
CA CYS A 90 -5.37 -3.17 -9.32
C CYS A 90 -6.82 -3.38 -8.88
N SER A 91 -7.36 -2.51 -8.04
CA SER A 91 -8.74 -2.58 -7.55
C SER A 91 -9.75 -2.34 -8.66
N ILE A 92 -10.92 -3.00 -8.57
CA ILE A 92 -12.03 -2.81 -9.52
C ILE A 92 -12.52 -1.36 -9.47
N SER A 93 -12.75 -0.83 -8.26
CA SER A 93 -13.04 0.60 -8.09
C SER A 93 -11.80 1.45 -8.39
N LYS A 94 -12.00 2.58 -9.03
CA LYS A 94 -10.94 3.57 -9.34
C LYS A 94 -11.05 4.83 -8.47
N ASN A 95 -11.87 4.80 -7.42
CA ASN A 95 -12.11 5.96 -6.58
C ASN A 95 -10.96 6.19 -5.58
N THR A 96 -10.07 7.09 -5.92
CA THR A 96 -8.96 7.54 -5.07
C THR A 96 -8.64 9.00 -5.32
N PRO A 97 -8.31 9.79 -4.30
CA PRO A 97 -7.87 11.17 -4.46
C PRO A 97 -6.44 11.29 -4.98
N PHE A 98 -5.71 10.18 -5.09
CA PHE A 98 -4.28 10.16 -5.43
C PHE A 98 -4.00 9.99 -6.93
N ILE A 99 -5.01 9.98 -7.78
CA ILE A 99 -4.81 9.96 -9.24
C ILE A 99 -3.89 11.12 -9.65
N ASN A 100 -2.89 10.78 -10.45
CA ASN A 100 -1.83 11.69 -10.89
C ASN A 100 -0.91 12.21 -9.77
N TYR A 101 -1.01 11.68 -8.57
CA TYR A 101 -0.08 12.03 -7.50
C TYR A 101 1.30 11.41 -7.74
N GLU A 102 2.35 12.14 -7.39
CA GLU A 102 3.72 11.70 -7.54
C GLU A 102 4.21 11.09 -6.23
N PHE A 103 4.45 9.78 -6.24
CA PHE A 103 4.94 9.04 -5.09
C PHE A 103 6.44 8.77 -5.17
N THR A 104 7.06 8.65 -4.00
CA THR A 104 8.39 8.07 -3.82
C THR A 104 8.26 6.72 -3.13
N GLY A 105 8.81 5.69 -3.75
CA GLY A 105 8.69 4.30 -3.28
C GLY A 105 7.65 3.53 -4.07
N LYS A 106 8.13 2.59 -4.92
CA LYS A 106 7.25 1.74 -5.73
C LYS A 106 7.32 0.30 -5.25
N PRO A 107 6.19 -0.35 -4.92
CA PRO A 107 6.11 -1.80 -4.82
C PRO A 107 6.46 -2.43 -6.17
N ILE A 108 7.27 -3.49 -6.14
CA ILE A 108 7.72 -4.20 -7.35
C ILE A 108 7.04 -5.56 -7.44
N GLY A 109 6.82 -6.20 -6.31
CA GLY A 109 6.21 -7.51 -6.29
C GLY A 109 6.09 -8.12 -4.92
N ILE A 110 5.52 -9.29 -4.88
CA ILE A 110 5.32 -10.08 -3.66
C ILE A 110 5.79 -11.51 -3.85
N ILE A 111 6.27 -12.10 -2.77
CA ILE A 111 6.52 -13.53 -2.64
C ILE A 111 5.65 -14.05 -1.50
N ASN A 112 4.72 -14.93 -1.78
CA ASN A 112 3.82 -15.48 -0.79
C ASN A 112 3.35 -16.87 -1.17
N LYS A 113 3.30 -17.80 -0.21
CA LYS A 113 2.83 -19.19 -0.41
C LYS A 113 3.46 -19.88 -1.63
N GLY A 114 4.76 -19.70 -1.84
CA GLY A 114 5.49 -20.30 -2.97
C GLY A 114 5.22 -19.64 -4.33
N LYS A 115 4.45 -18.59 -4.39
CA LYS A 115 4.19 -17.81 -5.61
C LYS A 115 4.96 -16.49 -5.58
N ILE A 116 5.47 -16.10 -6.74
CA ILE A 116 6.12 -14.81 -6.98
C ILE A 116 5.28 -14.05 -7.99
N VAL A 117 4.88 -12.84 -7.65
CA VAL A 117 4.18 -11.93 -8.57
C VAL A 117 4.97 -10.64 -8.62
N ILE A 118 5.39 -10.25 -9.80
CA ILE A 118 6.17 -9.03 -10.05
C ILE A 118 5.37 -8.11 -10.97
N HIS A 119 5.26 -6.86 -10.58
CA HIS A 119 4.75 -5.79 -11.42
C HIS A 119 5.91 -5.00 -12.02
N SER A 120 5.87 -4.84 -13.28
CA SER A 120 6.82 -4.03 -14.04
C SER A 120 6.50 -2.53 -13.95
#